data_e8937fb8472ceb8a404b13f1cac27ab0
#
_entry.id   e8937fb8472ceb8a404b13f1cac27ab0
#
_cell.length_a   1.000
_cell.length_b   1.000
_cell.length_c   1.000
_cell.angle_alpha   90.00
_cell.angle_beta   90.00
_cell.angle_gamma   90.00
#
_symmetry.space_group_name_H-M   'P 1'
#
loop_
_entity.id
_entity.type
_entity.pdbx_description
1 polymer ?
#
loop_
_entity_poly.entity_id
_entity_poly.type
_entity_poly.pdbx_seq_one_letter_code
_entity_poly.pdbx_strand_id
1 'polypeptide(L)'
;MTLRSKSAVITGSTSGIGLGIARALAKEGANVLINGFGDPKEIEKERAGLEAEFDVKAIYSAADMTKPDHIAGMIREAEKGFGTVDILVNNAGIQYVAPIEEFPPEKWDQIIAINLSAAFHAMRAAVPGMKARGWGRIISTASAHSLVASPFKAAYVSAKHGIAGLTKTVALEVATHGITVNCISPGYVWTPLVEKQIPDTMKARGMTREQVINEVLLEAQPTKQFVTIEQVASLAAYLCSDAASQITGANISIDGGWTAE
;
A
#
# COMPACT_ATOMS: atom_id res chain seq x y z
N MET A 1 -16.17 -6.32 -14.49
CA MET A 1 -16.11 -6.34 -13.02
C MET A 1 -16.47 -4.95 -12.54
N THR A 2 -17.24 -4.81 -11.49
CA THR A 2 -17.61 -3.49 -10.98
C THR A 2 -17.66 -3.47 -9.47
N LEU A 3 -17.12 -2.43 -8.87
CA LEU A 3 -17.18 -2.16 -7.44
C LEU A 3 -18.19 -1.05 -7.12
N ARG A 4 -19.19 -0.88 -7.99
CA ARG A 4 -20.28 0.07 -7.76
C ARG A 4 -20.92 -0.17 -6.38
N SER A 5 -21.26 0.91 -5.69
CA SER A 5 -21.76 0.90 -4.31
C SER A 5 -20.76 0.40 -3.24
N LYS A 6 -19.53 0.09 -3.58
CA LYS A 6 -18.45 -0.18 -2.63
C LYS A 6 -17.71 1.09 -2.28
N SER A 7 -17.07 1.08 -1.12
CA SER A 7 -16.23 2.17 -0.68
C SER A 7 -14.86 1.67 -0.21
N ALA A 8 -13.82 2.38 -0.57
CA ALA A 8 -12.43 2.04 -0.29
C ALA A 8 -11.74 3.13 0.53
N VAL A 9 -10.96 2.72 1.52
CA VAL A 9 -10.01 3.57 2.23
C VAL A 9 -8.60 3.13 1.82
N ILE A 10 -7.80 4.07 1.32
CA ILE A 10 -6.43 3.81 0.87
C ILE A 10 -5.47 4.72 1.61
N THR A 11 -4.58 4.16 2.44
CA THR A 11 -3.59 4.94 3.17
C THR A 11 -2.39 5.26 2.30
N GLY A 12 -1.79 6.46 2.49
CA GLY A 12 -0.63 6.89 1.69
C GLY A 12 -0.95 7.00 0.20
N SER A 13 -2.09 7.57 -0.15
CA SER A 13 -2.65 7.57 -1.51
C SER A 13 -2.75 8.94 -2.16
N THR A 14 -2.04 9.95 -1.65
CA THR A 14 -1.90 11.25 -2.33
C THR A 14 -0.90 11.23 -3.50
N SER A 15 -0.18 10.11 -3.69
CA SER A 15 0.77 9.92 -4.78
C SER A 15 1.13 8.44 -4.98
N GLY A 16 1.91 8.14 -6.02
CA GLY A 16 2.56 6.84 -6.23
C GLY A 16 1.60 5.65 -6.28
N ILE A 17 2.00 4.53 -5.67
CA ILE A 17 1.24 3.26 -5.69
C ILE A 17 -0.16 3.44 -5.11
N GLY A 18 -0.27 4.12 -3.98
CA GLY A 18 -1.56 4.34 -3.31
C GLY A 18 -2.56 5.11 -4.17
N LEU A 19 -2.11 6.18 -4.85
CA LEU A 19 -2.95 6.94 -5.78
C LEU A 19 -3.35 6.09 -6.99
N GLY A 20 -2.40 5.31 -7.54
CA GLY A 20 -2.70 4.39 -8.63
C GLY A 20 -3.78 3.35 -8.26
N ILE A 21 -3.70 2.80 -7.04
CA ILE A 21 -4.73 1.88 -6.52
C ILE A 21 -6.07 2.62 -6.35
N ALA A 22 -6.07 3.84 -5.79
CA ALA A 22 -7.29 4.63 -5.65
C ALA A 22 -7.97 4.88 -7.00
N ARG A 23 -7.20 5.25 -8.03
CA ARG A 23 -7.69 5.43 -9.42
C ARG A 23 -8.25 4.13 -9.99
N ALA A 24 -7.57 2.99 -9.80
CA ALA A 24 -8.05 1.71 -10.31
C ALA A 24 -9.37 1.27 -9.64
N LEU A 25 -9.50 1.45 -8.33
CA LEU A 25 -10.75 1.14 -7.62
C LEU A 25 -11.88 2.12 -7.99
N ALA A 26 -11.57 3.41 -8.15
CA ALA A 26 -12.53 4.41 -8.63
C ALA A 26 -13.02 4.10 -10.05
N LYS A 27 -12.13 3.70 -10.95
CA LYS A 27 -12.48 3.24 -12.32
C LYS A 27 -13.43 2.05 -12.31
N GLU A 28 -13.37 1.19 -11.30
CA GLU A 28 -14.33 0.08 -11.10
C GLU A 28 -15.63 0.56 -10.42
N GLY A 29 -15.75 1.84 -10.08
CA GLY A 29 -16.95 2.47 -9.52
C GLY A 29 -17.00 2.55 -8.00
N ALA A 30 -15.90 2.28 -7.30
CA ALA A 30 -15.83 2.43 -5.85
C ALA A 30 -15.67 3.90 -5.45
N ASN A 31 -16.38 4.33 -4.41
CA ASN A 31 -16.05 5.57 -3.71
C ASN A 31 -14.71 5.41 -2.99
N VAL A 32 -13.90 6.46 -2.93
CA VAL A 32 -12.55 6.36 -2.40
C VAL A 32 -12.24 7.44 -1.36
N LEU A 33 -11.66 7.03 -0.23
CA LEU A 33 -11.00 7.95 0.67
C LEU A 33 -9.49 7.85 0.44
N ILE A 34 -8.89 8.98 0.04
CA ILE A 34 -7.45 9.12 -0.08
C ILE A 34 -6.87 9.74 1.19
N ASN A 35 -5.67 9.29 1.55
CA ASN A 35 -4.96 9.74 2.75
C ASN A 35 -3.49 9.97 2.45
N GLY A 36 -2.89 10.92 3.10
CA GLY A 36 -1.45 11.21 3.01
C GLY A 36 -1.16 12.67 3.31
N PHE A 37 0.09 13.05 3.11
CA PHE A 37 0.54 14.43 3.28
C PHE A 37 1.03 14.97 1.93
N GLY A 38 1.08 16.30 1.80
CA GLY A 38 1.57 16.97 0.61
C GLY A 38 1.06 18.40 0.50
N ASP A 39 1.22 19.01 -0.66
CA ASP A 39 0.63 20.30 -0.95
C ASP A 39 -0.90 20.20 -1.01
N PRO A 40 -1.64 21.00 -0.23
CA PRO A 40 -3.11 20.91 -0.19
C PRO A 40 -3.78 21.12 -1.55
N LYS A 41 -3.20 21.93 -2.43
CA LYS A 41 -3.75 22.19 -3.77
C LYS A 41 -3.60 20.99 -4.69
N GLU A 42 -2.43 20.32 -4.64
CA GLU A 42 -2.20 19.12 -5.42
C GLU A 42 -3.06 17.96 -4.89
N ILE A 43 -3.21 17.82 -3.57
CA ILE A 43 -4.09 16.80 -2.97
C ILE A 43 -5.55 17.03 -3.41
N GLU A 44 -6.05 18.27 -3.34
CA GLU A 44 -7.41 18.58 -3.77
C GLU A 44 -7.60 18.36 -5.27
N LYS A 45 -6.60 18.66 -6.09
CA LYS A 45 -6.61 18.38 -7.53
C LYS A 45 -6.75 16.88 -7.81
N GLU A 46 -5.99 16.02 -7.10
CA GLU A 46 -6.11 14.57 -7.23
C GLU A 46 -7.48 14.07 -6.76
N ARG A 47 -7.96 14.56 -5.60
CA ARG A 47 -9.27 14.20 -5.08
C ARG A 47 -10.40 14.57 -6.05
N ALA A 48 -10.41 15.83 -6.52
CA ALA A 48 -11.42 16.31 -7.46
C ALA A 48 -11.28 15.60 -8.83
N GLY A 49 -10.06 15.28 -9.24
CA GLY A 49 -9.79 14.51 -10.45
C GLY A 49 -10.42 13.12 -10.41
N LEU A 50 -10.37 12.42 -9.27
CA LEU A 50 -11.02 11.13 -9.08
C LEU A 50 -12.54 11.21 -9.27
N GLU A 51 -13.18 12.25 -8.70
CA GLU A 51 -14.62 12.48 -8.87
C GLU A 51 -15.00 12.78 -10.33
N ALA A 52 -14.24 13.68 -10.96
CA ALA A 52 -14.54 14.12 -12.32
C ALA A 52 -14.32 13.04 -13.39
N GLU A 53 -13.30 12.20 -13.20
CA GLU A 53 -12.91 11.18 -14.18
C GLU A 53 -13.76 9.90 -14.08
N PHE A 54 -14.18 9.51 -12.84
CA PHE A 54 -14.79 8.21 -12.60
C PHE A 54 -16.25 8.25 -12.12
N ASP A 55 -16.82 9.44 -11.92
CA ASP A 55 -18.20 9.62 -11.41
C ASP A 55 -18.43 8.89 -10.07
N VAL A 56 -17.50 9.05 -9.15
CA VAL A 56 -17.52 8.49 -7.79
C VAL A 56 -17.39 9.60 -6.75
N LYS A 57 -17.65 9.30 -5.48
CA LYS A 57 -17.30 10.22 -4.40
C LYS A 57 -15.86 9.99 -3.97
N ALA A 58 -15.09 11.07 -3.78
CA ALA A 58 -13.75 11.03 -3.24
C ALA A 58 -13.61 11.96 -2.02
N ILE A 59 -13.10 11.44 -0.92
CA ILE A 59 -12.82 12.15 0.32
C ILE A 59 -11.32 12.16 0.57
N TYR A 60 -10.81 13.23 1.14
CA TYR A 60 -9.43 13.30 1.64
C TYR A 60 -9.41 13.32 3.16
N SER A 61 -8.52 12.54 3.77
CA SER A 61 -8.24 12.55 5.20
C SER A 61 -6.76 12.80 5.47
N ALA A 62 -6.46 13.79 6.30
CA ALA A 62 -5.11 14.13 6.75
C ALA A 62 -4.66 13.29 7.97
N ALA A 63 -5.25 12.11 8.19
CA ALA A 63 -4.93 11.26 9.31
C ALA A 63 -3.45 10.89 9.35
N ASP A 64 -2.83 11.07 10.51
CA ASP A 64 -1.44 10.69 10.78
C ASP A 64 -1.37 9.20 11.11
N MET A 65 -0.67 8.43 10.27
CA MET A 65 -0.54 6.98 10.42
C MET A 65 0.34 6.56 11.60
N THR A 66 0.97 7.48 12.32
CA THR A 66 1.63 7.19 13.60
C THR A 66 0.66 7.21 14.79
N LYS A 67 -0.57 7.68 14.60
CA LYS A 67 -1.55 7.93 15.67
C LYS A 67 -2.79 7.03 15.54
N PRO A 68 -2.97 6.06 16.44
CA PRO A 68 -4.11 5.12 16.41
C PRO A 68 -5.48 5.80 16.34
N ASP A 69 -5.66 6.90 17.08
CA ASP A 69 -6.93 7.63 17.11
C ASP A 69 -7.24 8.35 15.79
N HIS A 70 -6.20 8.86 15.10
CA HIS A 70 -6.35 9.43 13.76
C HIS A 70 -6.76 8.36 12.74
N ILE A 71 -6.15 7.15 12.83
CA ILE A 71 -6.49 6.03 11.94
C ILE A 71 -7.94 5.60 12.16
N ALA A 72 -8.35 5.42 13.41
CA ALA A 72 -9.75 5.09 13.73
C ALA A 72 -10.71 6.21 13.30
N GLY A 73 -10.29 7.47 13.42
CA GLY A 73 -11.02 8.65 12.94
C GLY A 73 -11.25 8.62 11.44
N MET A 74 -10.22 8.31 10.66
CA MET A 74 -10.28 8.17 9.20
C MET A 74 -11.29 7.09 8.76
N ILE A 75 -11.32 5.94 9.42
CA ILE A 75 -12.31 4.89 9.13
C ILE A 75 -13.73 5.41 9.39
N ARG A 76 -13.98 6.07 10.54
CA ARG A 76 -15.29 6.69 10.85
C ARG A 76 -15.66 7.79 9.85
N GLU A 77 -14.69 8.58 9.38
CA GLU A 77 -14.91 9.60 8.36
C GLU A 77 -15.39 8.97 7.04
N ALA A 78 -14.78 7.88 6.61
CA ALA A 78 -15.21 7.12 5.45
C ALA A 78 -16.61 6.53 5.65
N GLU A 79 -16.89 5.93 6.79
CA GLU A 79 -18.22 5.38 7.11
C GLU A 79 -19.29 6.48 7.10
N LYS A 80 -19.00 7.67 7.66
CA LYS A 80 -19.91 8.81 7.62
C LYS A 80 -20.16 9.32 6.20
N GLY A 81 -19.11 9.37 5.37
CA GLY A 81 -19.18 9.92 4.01
C GLY A 81 -19.80 8.97 3.00
N PHE A 82 -19.55 7.67 3.13
CA PHE A 82 -19.96 6.64 2.17
C PHE A 82 -21.03 5.66 2.70
N GLY A 83 -21.26 5.66 4.01
CA GLY A 83 -22.12 4.68 4.69
C GLY A 83 -21.40 3.41 5.11
N THR A 84 -20.33 3.02 4.42
CA THR A 84 -19.57 1.78 4.67
C THR A 84 -18.08 1.97 4.40
N VAL A 85 -17.26 1.03 4.92
CA VAL A 85 -15.90 0.75 4.45
C VAL A 85 -15.86 -0.71 4.02
N ASP A 86 -15.83 -0.94 2.72
CA ASP A 86 -15.85 -2.29 2.13
C ASP A 86 -14.45 -2.78 1.76
N ILE A 87 -13.58 -1.85 1.34
CA ILE A 87 -12.22 -2.13 0.92
C ILE A 87 -11.27 -1.31 1.78
N LEU A 88 -10.24 -1.96 2.32
CA LEU A 88 -9.15 -1.30 3.04
C LEU A 88 -7.83 -1.62 2.36
N VAL A 89 -7.10 -0.58 1.93
CA VAL A 89 -5.75 -0.72 1.37
C VAL A 89 -4.74 -0.06 2.31
N ASN A 90 -3.97 -0.87 3.02
CA ASN A 90 -2.86 -0.44 3.86
C ASN A 90 -1.62 -0.27 2.98
N ASN A 91 -1.40 0.95 2.50
CA ASN A 91 -0.31 1.25 1.57
C ASN A 91 0.69 2.26 2.14
N ALA A 92 0.33 3.08 3.12
CA ALA A 92 1.25 4.04 3.74
C ALA A 92 2.54 3.36 4.18
N GLY A 93 3.67 3.97 3.88
CA GLY A 93 4.97 3.43 4.24
C GLY A 93 6.11 4.41 4.03
N ILE A 94 7.12 4.28 4.87
CA ILE A 94 8.37 5.03 4.80
C ILE A 94 9.55 4.08 4.92
N GLN A 95 10.73 4.56 4.53
CA GLN A 95 11.97 3.80 4.62
C GLN A 95 13.10 4.69 5.13
N TYR A 96 14.03 4.08 5.85
CA TYR A 96 15.32 4.64 6.21
C TYR A 96 16.38 3.55 6.05
N VAL A 97 17.61 3.94 5.69
CA VAL A 97 18.72 3.02 5.39
C VAL A 97 19.93 3.43 6.23
N ALA A 98 20.39 2.52 7.08
CA ALA A 98 21.61 2.68 7.89
C ALA A 98 22.12 1.31 8.36
N PRO A 99 23.41 1.17 8.69
CA PRO A 99 23.93 0.03 9.46
C PRO A 99 23.14 -0.14 10.77
N ILE A 100 23.06 -1.37 11.28
CA ILE A 100 22.23 -1.66 12.46
C ILE A 100 22.70 -0.90 13.70
N GLU A 101 24.01 -0.74 13.87
CA GLU A 101 24.65 -0.02 14.98
C GLU A 101 24.45 1.50 14.90
N GLU A 102 24.18 2.03 13.70
CA GLU A 102 23.97 3.47 13.45
C GLU A 102 22.48 3.79 13.20
N PHE A 103 21.60 2.77 13.26
CA PHE A 103 20.18 2.95 12.93
C PHE A 103 19.49 3.75 14.05
N PRO A 104 18.96 4.98 13.76
CA PRO A 104 18.36 5.81 14.80
C PRO A 104 17.09 5.14 15.38
N PRO A 105 16.98 4.99 16.72
CA PRO A 105 15.81 4.36 17.35
C PRO A 105 14.48 5.03 16.97
N GLU A 106 14.45 6.36 16.84
CA GLU A 106 13.27 7.10 16.46
C GLU A 106 12.83 6.80 15.01
N LYS A 107 13.77 6.46 14.12
CA LYS A 107 13.45 6.01 12.75
C LYS A 107 12.91 4.59 12.74
N TRP A 108 13.44 3.73 13.60
CA TRP A 108 12.89 2.39 13.80
C TRP A 108 11.44 2.49 14.27
N ASP A 109 11.17 3.23 15.35
CA ASP A 109 9.83 3.36 15.92
C ASP A 109 8.85 3.96 14.90
N GLN A 110 9.25 4.98 14.16
CA GLN A 110 8.43 5.60 13.13
C GLN A 110 8.10 4.64 11.99
N ILE A 111 9.06 3.84 11.52
CA ILE A 111 8.85 2.85 10.46
C ILE A 111 7.91 1.75 10.94
N ILE A 112 8.10 1.21 12.13
CA ILE A 112 7.20 0.19 12.69
C ILE A 112 5.79 0.76 12.87
N ALA A 113 5.66 1.98 13.39
CA ALA A 113 4.37 2.63 13.55
C ALA A 113 3.61 2.75 12.23
N ILE A 114 4.25 3.27 11.17
CA ILE A 114 3.58 3.55 9.89
C ILE A 114 3.42 2.28 9.04
N ASN A 115 4.49 1.46 8.92
CA ASN A 115 4.48 0.35 7.95
C ASN A 115 3.81 -0.92 8.50
N LEU A 116 3.62 -1.04 9.81
CA LEU A 116 3.04 -2.23 10.44
C LEU A 116 1.88 -1.89 11.38
N SER A 117 2.12 -1.10 12.42
CA SER A 117 1.11 -0.84 13.45
C SER A 117 -0.11 -0.10 12.89
N ALA A 118 0.09 0.81 11.92
CA ALA A 118 -1.01 1.51 11.26
C ALA A 118 -1.98 0.54 10.57
N ALA A 119 -1.47 -0.50 9.90
CA ALA A 119 -2.31 -1.50 9.26
C ALA A 119 -3.14 -2.29 10.28
N PHE A 120 -2.53 -2.66 11.42
CA PHE A 120 -3.26 -3.30 12.53
C PHE A 120 -4.40 -2.40 13.02
N HIS A 121 -4.14 -1.12 13.28
CA HIS A 121 -5.16 -0.18 13.77
C HIS A 121 -6.28 0.05 12.75
N ALA A 122 -5.95 0.15 11.45
CA ALA A 122 -6.93 0.30 10.39
C ALA A 122 -7.80 -0.96 10.23
N MET A 123 -7.21 -2.15 10.23
CA MET A 123 -7.94 -3.42 10.20
C MET A 123 -8.86 -3.56 11.42
N ARG A 124 -8.34 -3.27 12.63
CA ARG A 124 -9.11 -3.28 13.88
C ARG A 124 -10.35 -2.39 13.80
N ALA A 125 -10.25 -1.23 13.16
CA ALA A 125 -11.37 -0.30 13.01
C ALA A 125 -12.36 -0.73 11.93
N ALA A 126 -11.91 -1.26 10.78
CA ALA A 126 -12.76 -1.59 9.64
C ALA A 126 -13.44 -2.96 9.73
N VAL A 127 -12.78 -3.97 10.29
CA VAL A 127 -13.25 -5.37 10.32
C VAL A 127 -14.64 -5.54 10.97
N PRO A 128 -15.00 -4.87 12.08
CA PRO A 128 -16.33 -5.03 12.66
C PRO A 128 -17.47 -4.69 11.69
N GLY A 129 -17.34 -3.59 10.96
CA GLY A 129 -18.32 -3.20 9.92
C GLY A 129 -18.36 -4.19 8.76
N MET A 130 -17.21 -4.66 8.29
CA MET A 130 -17.12 -5.69 7.24
C MET A 130 -17.79 -7.00 7.69
N LYS A 131 -17.54 -7.48 8.91
CA LYS A 131 -18.18 -8.68 9.48
C LYS A 131 -19.69 -8.55 9.54
N ALA A 132 -20.20 -7.40 9.99
CA ALA A 132 -21.64 -7.15 10.07
C ALA A 132 -22.35 -7.22 8.70
N ARG A 133 -21.64 -6.89 7.62
CA ARG A 133 -22.16 -6.94 6.24
C ARG A 133 -21.86 -8.24 5.51
N GLY A 134 -21.01 -9.12 6.05
CA GLY A 134 -20.61 -10.37 5.41
C GLY A 134 -19.77 -10.17 4.14
N TRP A 135 -19.07 -9.04 3.99
CA TRP A 135 -18.23 -8.74 2.85
C TRP A 135 -17.11 -7.77 3.21
N GLY A 136 -15.92 -8.02 2.72
CA GLY A 136 -14.78 -7.14 2.85
C GLY A 136 -13.59 -7.58 2.01
N ARG A 137 -12.74 -6.60 1.64
CA ARG A 137 -11.46 -6.82 0.96
C ARG A 137 -10.39 -5.99 1.65
N ILE A 138 -9.36 -6.66 2.16
CA ILE A 138 -8.24 -5.99 2.81
C ILE A 138 -6.98 -6.34 2.04
N ILE A 139 -6.26 -5.31 1.60
CA ILE A 139 -5.01 -5.44 0.85
C ILE A 139 -3.94 -4.65 1.58
N SER A 140 -2.78 -5.28 1.82
CA SER A 140 -1.61 -4.58 2.35
C SER A 140 -0.51 -4.52 1.31
N THR A 141 0.00 -3.32 1.01
CA THR A 141 1.20 -3.15 0.18
C THR A 141 2.41 -3.55 1.01
N ALA A 142 2.84 -4.80 0.83
CA ALA A 142 4.04 -5.33 1.42
C ALA A 142 5.29 -4.92 0.60
N SER A 143 6.13 -5.84 0.20
CA SER A 143 7.33 -5.65 -0.62
C SER A 143 7.94 -7.03 -0.92
N ALA A 144 8.81 -7.17 -1.89
CA ALA A 144 9.74 -8.30 -1.98
C ALA A 144 10.44 -8.53 -0.64
N HIS A 145 10.71 -7.45 0.12
CA HIS A 145 11.25 -7.51 1.49
C HIS A 145 10.30 -8.07 2.56
N SER A 146 9.16 -8.58 2.20
CA SER A 146 8.33 -9.43 3.08
C SER A 146 8.65 -10.92 2.95
N LEU A 147 9.49 -11.28 2.00
CA LEU A 147 9.91 -12.65 1.66
C LEU A 147 11.42 -12.81 1.75
N VAL A 148 12.19 -11.78 1.40
CA VAL A 148 13.65 -11.74 1.45
C VAL A 148 14.14 -10.51 2.21
N ALA A 149 15.43 -10.46 2.55
CA ALA A 149 16.03 -9.32 3.23
C ALA A 149 17.03 -8.56 2.34
N SER A 150 17.34 -7.34 2.74
CA SER A 150 18.49 -6.58 2.24
C SER A 150 19.20 -5.92 3.41
N PRO A 151 20.53 -5.78 3.37
CA PRO A 151 21.28 -5.09 4.41
C PRO A 151 20.82 -3.62 4.56
N PHE A 152 21.05 -3.06 5.73
CA PHE A 152 20.83 -1.65 6.07
C PHE A 152 19.35 -1.20 6.12
N LYS A 153 18.39 -2.12 6.06
CA LYS A 153 16.94 -1.85 6.05
C LYS A 153 16.21 -2.55 7.21
N ALA A 154 16.84 -2.65 8.38
CA ALA A 154 16.36 -3.47 9.50
C ALA A 154 14.87 -3.21 9.83
N ALA A 155 14.48 -1.96 10.09
CA ALA A 155 13.10 -1.63 10.45
C ALA A 155 12.11 -1.91 9.30
N TYR A 156 12.49 -1.58 8.06
CA TYR A 156 11.62 -1.78 6.90
C TYR A 156 11.37 -3.26 6.64
N VAL A 157 12.44 -4.07 6.61
CA VAL A 157 12.33 -5.53 6.39
C VAL A 157 11.51 -6.17 7.50
N SER A 158 11.75 -5.81 8.77
CA SER A 158 10.97 -6.31 9.91
C SER A 158 9.49 -5.96 9.78
N ALA A 159 9.16 -4.70 9.44
CA ALA A 159 7.79 -4.28 9.25
C ALA A 159 7.10 -5.02 8.08
N LYS A 160 7.81 -5.24 6.96
CA LYS A 160 7.25 -5.91 5.79
C LYS A 160 7.08 -7.42 5.99
N HIS A 161 7.93 -8.08 6.75
CA HIS A 161 7.68 -9.45 7.21
C HIS A 161 6.52 -9.50 8.21
N GLY A 162 6.45 -8.53 9.13
CA GLY A 162 5.36 -8.41 10.10
C GLY A 162 3.99 -8.24 9.43
N ILE A 163 3.89 -7.42 8.36
CA ILE A 163 2.63 -7.23 7.63
C ILE A 163 2.15 -8.51 6.95
N ALA A 164 3.07 -9.35 6.44
CA ALA A 164 2.73 -10.64 5.87
C ALA A 164 2.18 -11.60 6.95
N GLY A 165 2.77 -11.59 8.15
CA GLY A 165 2.27 -12.33 9.31
C GLY A 165 0.88 -11.87 9.75
N LEU A 166 0.69 -10.55 9.90
CA LEU A 166 -0.60 -9.94 10.25
C LEU A 166 -1.69 -10.29 9.23
N THR A 167 -1.36 -10.23 7.93
CA THR A 167 -2.27 -10.60 6.84
C THR A 167 -2.77 -12.04 6.99
N LYS A 168 -1.89 -13.00 7.22
CA LYS A 168 -2.25 -14.42 7.39
C LYS A 168 -3.16 -14.62 8.61
N THR A 169 -2.81 -14.00 9.74
CA THR A 169 -3.58 -14.12 10.98
C THR A 169 -4.99 -13.57 10.80
N VAL A 170 -5.12 -12.34 10.33
CA VAL A 170 -6.44 -11.71 10.14
C VAL A 170 -7.26 -12.44 9.07
N ALA A 171 -6.63 -12.95 8.01
CA ALA A 171 -7.32 -13.77 6.99
C ALA A 171 -8.05 -14.97 7.62
N LEU A 172 -7.38 -15.68 8.52
CA LEU A 172 -7.98 -16.83 9.22
C LEU A 172 -9.12 -16.41 10.17
N GLU A 173 -8.98 -15.28 10.87
CA GLU A 173 -9.98 -14.78 11.82
C GLU A 173 -11.29 -14.33 11.13
N VAL A 174 -11.23 -13.95 9.85
CA VAL A 174 -12.38 -13.39 9.12
C VAL A 174 -12.88 -14.26 7.95
N ALA A 175 -12.27 -15.42 7.73
CA ALA A 175 -12.53 -16.28 6.57
C ALA A 175 -14.01 -16.64 6.39
N THR A 176 -14.73 -16.92 7.49
CA THR A 176 -16.13 -17.29 7.47
C THR A 176 -17.10 -16.11 7.32
N HIS A 177 -16.57 -14.88 7.21
CA HIS A 177 -17.36 -13.65 7.14
C HIS A 177 -17.39 -13.03 5.72
N GLY A 178 -16.98 -13.76 4.68
CA GLY A 178 -16.92 -13.25 3.31
C GLY A 178 -15.84 -12.16 3.10
N ILE A 179 -14.85 -12.11 3.99
CA ILE A 179 -13.77 -11.14 3.96
C ILE A 179 -12.48 -11.83 3.51
N THR A 180 -11.76 -11.22 2.56
CA THR A 180 -10.42 -11.67 2.18
C THR A 180 -9.35 -10.66 2.62
N VAL A 181 -8.19 -11.17 3.01
CA VAL A 181 -7.06 -10.35 3.47
C VAL A 181 -5.79 -10.83 2.79
N ASN A 182 -5.17 -9.98 1.98
CA ASN A 182 -4.00 -10.37 1.16
C ASN A 182 -2.91 -9.30 1.19
N CYS A 183 -1.67 -9.69 0.88
CA CYS A 183 -0.57 -8.80 0.57
C CYS A 183 -0.28 -8.78 -0.92
N ILE A 184 0.12 -7.61 -1.43
CA ILE A 184 0.85 -7.47 -2.67
C ILE A 184 2.30 -7.11 -2.32
N SER A 185 3.25 -7.85 -2.87
CA SER A 185 4.69 -7.70 -2.63
C SER A 185 5.40 -7.24 -3.91
N PRO A 186 5.45 -5.92 -4.17
CA PRO A 186 6.16 -5.41 -5.32
C PRO A 186 7.68 -5.51 -5.15
N GLY A 187 8.38 -5.68 -6.27
CA GLY A 187 9.79 -5.33 -6.39
C GLY A 187 9.98 -3.81 -6.47
N TYR A 188 10.95 -3.37 -7.25
CA TYR A 188 11.12 -1.93 -7.52
C TYR A 188 10.02 -1.43 -8.46
N VAL A 189 9.22 -0.50 -7.96
CA VAL A 189 8.15 0.16 -8.72
C VAL A 189 8.64 1.50 -9.22
N TRP A 190 8.46 1.79 -10.52
CA TRP A 190 8.77 3.10 -11.06
C TRP A 190 7.82 4.15 -10.48
N THR A 191 8.37 5.03 -9.67
CA THR A 191 7.64 6.12 -9.01
C THR A 191 8.45 7.41 -9.10
N PRO A 192 7.82 8.60 -8.96
CA PRO A 192 8.56 9.86 -8.90
C PRO A 192 9.64 9.88 -7.81
N LEU A 193 9.44 9.15 -6.71
CA LEU A 193 10.43 9.01 -5.64
C LEU A 193 11.68 8.26 -6.11
N VAL A 194 11.49 7.14 -6.82
CA VAL A 194 12.60 6.34 -7.38
C VAL A 194 13.36 7.16 -8.43
N GLU A 195 12.64 7.84 -9.32
CA GLU A 195 13.25 8.65 -10.35
C GLU A 195 14.15 9.77 -9.78
N LYS A 196 13.68 10.43 -8.71
CA LYS A 196 14.46 11.50 -8.03
C LYS A 196 15.73 10.99 -7.34
N GLN A 197 15.83 9.70 -7.02
CA GLN A 197 17.02 9.12 -6.38
C GLN A 197 18.15 8.83 -7.37
N ILE A 198 17.85 8.70 -8.65
CA ILE A 198 18.83 8.30 -9.67
C ILE A 198 19.99 9.30 -9.79
N PRO A 199 19.78 10.63 -9.93
CA PRO A 199 20.88 11.59 -10.07
C PRO A 199 21.85 11.57 -8.88
N ASP A 200 21.34 11.47 -7.66
CA ASP A 200 22.17 11.44 -6.45
C ASP A 200 22.99 10.13 -6.39
N THR A 201 22.40 9.02 -6.78
CA THR A 201 23.11 7.73 -6.85
C THR A 201 24.19 7.75 -7.93
N MET A 202 23.91 8.32 -9.11
CA MET A 202 24.90 8.53 -10.18
C MET A 202 26.12 9.29 -9.65
N LYS A 203 25.88 10.40 -8.96
CA LYS A 203 26.94 11.25 -8.40
C LYS A 203 27.73 10.52 -7.30
N ALA A 204 27.04 9.84 -6.39
CA ALA A 204 27.67 9.15 -5.26
C ALA A 204 28.53 7.95 -5.69
N ARG A 205 28.16 7.27 -6.77
CA ARG A 205 28.85 6.06 -7.24
C ARG A 205 29.67 6.23 -8.51
N GLY A 206 29.65 7.40 -9.15
CA GLY A 206 30.34 7.67 -10.42
C GLY A 206 29.78 6.83 -11.58
N MET A 207 28.49 6.49 -11.54
CA MET A 207 27.83 5.60 -12.50
C MET A 207 26.97 6.37 -13.49
N THR A 208 26.76 5.79 -14.68
CA THR A 208 25.77 6.31 -15.63
C THR A 208 24.34 6.01 -15.15
N ARG A 209 23.33 6.70 -15.71
CA ARG A 209 21.92 6.43 -15.41
C ARG A 209 21.55 4.95 -15.62
N GLU A 210 22.01 4.38 -16.72
CA GLU A 210 21.75 3.01 -17.12
C GLU A 210 22.36 2.02 -16.11
N GLN A 211 23.61 2.28 -15.69
CA GLN A 211 24.28 1.46 -14.67
C GLN A 211 23.54 1.54 -13.32
N VAL A 212 23.13 2.73 -12.88
CA VAL A 212 22.34 2.88 -11.65
C VAL A 212 21.04 2.08 -11.72
N ILE A 213 20.35 2.12 -12.85
CA ILE A 213 19.10 1.37 -13.02
C ILE A 213 19.36 -0.13 -13.00
N ASN A 214 20.28 -0.65 -13.80
CA ASN A 214 20.45 -2.09 -14.00
C ASN A 214 21.27 -2.77 -12.91
N GLU A 215 22.30 -2.08 -12.37
CA GLU A 215 23.30 -2.67 -11.48
C GLU A 215 23.06 -2.31 -10.00
N VAL A 216 22.17 -1.32 -9.73
CA VAL A 216 21.84 -0.92 -8.35
C VAL A 216 20.37 -1.12 -8.04
N LEU A 217 19.47 -0.50 -8.82
CA LEU A 217 18.02 -0.56 -8.53
C LEU A 217 17.41 -1.90 -8.93
N LEU A 218 17.72 -2.38 -10.13
CA LEU A 218 17.18 -3.65 -10.66
C LEU A 218 18.15 -4.83 -10.53
N GLU A 219 19.19 -4.69 -9.70
CA GLU A 219 20.19 -5.77 -9.50
C GLU A 219 19.52 -7.09 -9.14
N ALA A 220 18.66 -7.05 -8.12
CA ALA A 220 17.96 -8.23 -7.60
C ALA A 220 16.72 -8.63 -8.41
N GLN A 221 16.37 -7.90 -9.49
CA GLN A 221 15.15 -8.13 -10.27
C GLN A 221 15.51 -8.75 -11.63
N PRO A 222 15.35 -10.09 -11.81
CA PRO A 222 15.82 -10.81 -13.02
C PRO A 222 15.29 -10.24 -14.33
N THR A 223 14.05 -9.75 -14.37
CA THR A 223 13.48 -9.14 -15.59
C THR A 223 14.15 -7.84 -16.01
N LYS A 224 14.96 -7.21 -15.13
CA LYS A 224 15.56 -5.89 -15.35
C LYS A 224 14.55 -4.80 -15.79
N GLN A 225 13.31 -4.94 -15.37
CA GLN A 225 12.23 -4.00 -15.66
C GLN A 225 11.57 -3.57 -14.35
N PHE A 226 11.31 -2.28 -14.20
CA PHE A 226 10.51 -1.80 -13.09
C PHE A 226 9.07 -2.34 -13.17
N VAL A 227 8.51 -2.66 -12.03
CA VAL A 227 7.06 -2.82 -11.91
C VAL A 227 6.41 -1.44 -12.12
N THR A 228 5.28 -1.38 -12.82
CA THR A 228 4.54 -0.13 -12.97
C THR A 228 3.48 0.02 -11.88
N ILE A 229 3.09 1.26 -11.62
CA ILE A 229 2.00 1.57 -10.68
C ILE A 229 0.71 0.88 -11.15
N GLU A 230 0.45 0.88 -12.45
CA GLU A 230 -0.74 0.29 -13.08
C GLU A 230 -0.79 -1.23 -12.89
N GLN A 231 0.35 -1.91 -12.92
CA GLN A 231 0.42 -3.35 -12.67
C GLN A 231 0.02 -3.68 -11.23
N VAL A 232 0.56 -2.92 -10.25
CA VAL A 232 0.19 -3.08 -8.83
C VAL A 232 -1.29 -2.76 -8.61
N ALA A 233 -1.77 -1.67 -9.20
CA ALA A 233 -3.16 -1.22 -9.08
C ALA A 233 -4.15 -2.22 -9.71
N SER A 234 -3.80 -2.81 -10.86
CA SER A 234 -4.62 -3.84 -11.52
C SER A 234 -4.71 -5.10 -10.68
N LEU A 235 -3.61 -5.53 -10.05
CA LEU A 235 -3.63 -6.66 -9.12
C LEU A 235 -4.49 -6.36 -7.88
N ALA A 236 -4.42 -5.15 -7.34
CA ALA A 236 -5.26 -4.74 -6.22
C ALA A 236 -6.75 -4.76 -6.59
N ALA A 237 -7.11 -4.23 -7.77
CA ALA A 237 -8.49 -4.28 -8.26
C ALA A 237 -8.97 -5.73 -8.49
N TYR A 238 -8.12 -6.60 -9.05
CA TYR A 238 -8.42 -8.03 -9.19
C TYR A 238 -8.71 -8.68 -7.83
N LEU A 239 -7.88 -8.44 -6.82
CA LEU A 239 -8.07 -9.00 -5.48
C LEU A 239 -9.34 -8.49 -4.78
N CYS A 240 -9.89 -7.37 -5.20
CA CYS A 240 -11.19 -6.88 -4.73
C CYS A 240 -12.38 -7.52 -5.45
N SER A 241 -12.17 -8.27 -6.53
CA SER A 241 -13.23 -8.88 -7.33
C SER A 241 -13.78 -10.17 -6.72
N ASP A 242 -14.93 -10.60 -7.22
CA ASP A 242 -15.52 -11.89 -6.86
C ASP A 242 -14.68 -13.06 -7.39
N ALA A 243 -13.96 -12.88 -8.50
CA ALA A 243 -13.05 -13.89 -9.03
C ALA A 243 -11.90 -14.23 -8.06
N ALA A 244 -11.54 -13.31 -7.15
CA ALA A 244 -10.54 -13.50 -6.13
C ALA A 244 -11.11 -13.90 -4.74
N SER A 245 -12.39 -14.23 -4.65
CA SER A 245 -13.07 -14.49 -3.36
C SER A 245 -12.49 -15.67 -2.56
N GLN A 246 -11.75 -16.55 -3.19
CA GLN A 246 -11.03 -17.66 -2.52
C GLN A 246 -9.53 -17.40 -2.33
N ILE A 247 -9.04 -16.20 -2.69
CA ILE A 247 -7.66 -15.79 -2.42
C ILE A 247 -7.66 -15.02 -1.11
N THR A 248 -7.20 -15.66 -0.03
CA THR A 248 -7.07 -15.04 1.30
C THR A 248 -5.83 -15.56 2.01
N GLY A 249 -5.17 -14.72 2.80
CA GLY A 249 -3.89 -15.02 3.47
C GLY A 249 -2.70 -15.08 2.52
N ALA A 250 -2.86 -14.75 1.26
CA ALA A 250 -1.81 -14.81 0.26
C ALA A 250 -0.87 -13.60 0.34
N ASN A 251 0.41 -13.86 0.03
CA ASN A 251 1.42 -12.83 -0.22
C ASN A 251 1.85 -12.96 -1.68
N ILE A 252 1.33 -12.10 -2.55
CA ILE A 252 1.46 -12.22 -4.00
C ILE A 252 2.60 -11.31 -4.48
N SER A 253 3.68 -11.94 -4.96
CA SER A 253 4.81 -11.21 -5.55
C SER A 253 4.45 -10.64 -6.91
N ILE A 254 4.90 -9.41 -7.15
CA ILE A 254 4.94 -8.73 -8.44
C ILE A 254 6.28 -8.00 -8.50
N ASP A 255 7.36 -8.77 -8.68
CA ASP A 255 8.73 -8.36 -8.38
C ASP A 255 9.75 -8.74 -9.46
N GLY A 256 9.27 -9.13 -10.64
CA GLY A 256 10.11 -9.51 -11.77
C GLY A 256 11.02 -10.71 -11.51
N GLY A 257 10.61 -11.60 -10.59
CA GLY A 257 11.33 -12.81 -10.24
C GLY A 257 12.33 -12.66 -9.09
N TRP A 258 12.40 -11.49 -8.45
CA TRP A 258 13.35 -11.25 -7.34
C TRP A 258 13.26 -12.30 -6.23
N THR A 259 12.07 -12.71 -5.82
CA THR A 259 11.86 -13.65 -4.71
C THR A 259 11.69 -15.10 -5.16
N ALA A 260 12.00 -15.42 -6.41
CA ALA A 260 11.93 -16.78 -6.94
C ALA A 260 13.24 -17.57 -6.76
N GLU A 261 14.31 -16.91 -6.30
CA GLU A 261 15.63 -17.49 -6.02
C GLU A 261 15.73 -18.00 -4.57
#